data_6996b62fb002d98631f16e08624c9a2c
#
_entry.id   6996b62fb002d98631f16e08624c9a2c
#
_cell.length_a   1.000
_cell.length_b   1.000
_cell.length_c   1.000
_cell.angle_alpha   90.00
_cell.angle_beta   90.00
_cell.angle_gamma   90.00
#
_symmetry.space_group_name_H-M   'P 1'
#
loop_
_entity.id
_entity.type
_entity.pdbx_description
1 polymer ?
#
loop_
_entity_poly.entity_id
_entity_poly.type
_entity_poly.pdbx_seq_one_letter_code
_entity_poly.pdbx_strand_id
1 'polypeptide(L)'
;MTKTVQKSKARDMTQGSIWKQLLLFSLPLMAGNLFQQLYNTDDSIVVGNFVGKEALAAVGSVGPIINSLIGFFMGLSTGAGVIISQYYGAKADEKVSRTVSTTLVMTFILSIVFTILGILITPYMLRMMSTPNDVIRESATYLKIYFGGVAGLMFYNMGSGVLRAVGDSRHPLYFLIFSAVVNTVLDLLFVVSFGMGIEGVALATVIAQYLSAVLTLYVLTTTDGPYRICWKKLCMDWSLLYRIVCVGLPAAIQQMVTSVSNVFVQSYINVFGSDVMAGWSAYMKIDQFMMLPMMSVGLASTTFTGQNVGASYIDRAKKGATTAFLLAELVTIVMMIPLLIFAPQMVYLFNQEAAVIRYGTLFLYLLSPFYILCCVNQVYSNVLRGAGDTRTPMIVMLGSFVVFRQIYLFVMSHIFDSIIPIALGYPAGWLVCSVLIYACYRKFRWNKGMRKN
;
A
#
# COMPACT_ATOMS: atom_id res chain seq x y z
N MET A 1 -28.78 27.55 -11.88
CA MET A 1 -27.43 27.00 -11.89
C MET A 1 -27.51 25.55 -12.35
N THR A 2 -27.27 25.30 -13.60
CA THR A 2 -27.20 23.95 -14.21
C THR A 2 -26.01 23.22 -13.60
N LYS A 3 -26.26 22.22 -12.73
CA LYS A 3 -25.22 21.33 -12.23
C LYS A 3 -24.60 20.62 -13.43
N THR A 4 -23.37 20.95 -13.77
CA THR A 4 -22.55 20.20 -14.73
C THR A 4 -22.37 18.80 -14.15
N VAL A 5 -23.19 17.88 -14.59
CA VAL A 5 -23.13 16.47 -14.23
C VAL A 5 -21.90 15.89 -14.86
N GLN A 6 -20.89 15.61 -14.05
CA GLN A 6 -19.66 15.01 -14.52
C GLN A 6 -19.93 13.55 -14.89
N LYS A 7 -19.86 13.23 -16.19
CA LYS A 7 -20.03 11.86 -16.69
C LYS A 7 -19.12 10.93 -15.92
N SER A 8 -19.70 9.89 -15.29
CA SER A 8 -18.94 8.87 -14.53
C SER A 8 -17.78 8.33 -15.37
N LYS A 9 -16.56 8.46 -14.86
CA LYS A 9 -15.35 7.85 -15.44
C LYS A 9 -15.16 6.39 -15.00
N ALA A 10 -16.14 5.84 -14.27
CA ALA A 10 -16.16 4.45 -13.85
C ALA A 10 -16.07 3.50 -15.05
N ARG A 11 -15.24 2.48 -14.92
CA ARG A 11 -15.05 1.47 -15.98
C ARG A 11 -15.70 0.16 -15.59
N ASP A 12 -16.58 -0.31 -16.45
CA ASP A 12 -17.09 -1.68 -16.37
C ASP A 12 -16.01 -2.66 -16.89
N MET A 13 -15.35 -3.35 -15.96
CA MET A 13 -14.31 -4.33 -16.29
C MET A 13 -14.87 -5.70 -16.69
N THR A 14 -16.19 -5.86 -16.70
CA THR A 14 -16.84 -7.08 -17.14
C THR A 14 -16.91 -7.22 -18.67
N GLN A 15 -16.62 -6.11 -19.39
CA GLN A 15 -16.70 -6.04 -20.86
C GLN A 15 -15.34 -5.66 -21.48
N GLY A 16 -15.21 -5.86 -22.79
CA GLY A 16 -14.04 -5.46 -23.57
C GLY A 16 -12.82 -6.36 -23.38
N SER A 17 -11.68 -5.92 -23.91
CA SER A 17 -10.41 -6.66 -23.90
C SER A 17 -9.77 -6.65 -22.51
N ILE A 18 -9.45 -7.84 -21.98
CA ILE A 18 -8.94 -8.04 -20.60
C ILE A 18 -7.63 -7.27 -20.39
N TRP A 19 -6.64 -7.44 -21.28
CA TRP A 19 -5.33 -6.81 -21.14
C TRP A 19 -5.40 -5.28 -21.18
N LYS A 20 -6.27 -4.71 -22.04
CA LYS A 20 -6.48 -3.25 -22.12
C LYS A 20 -7.10 -2.71 -20.83
N GLN A 21 -8.08 -3.43 -20.26
CA GLN A 21 -8.72 -3.05 -19.00
C GLN A 21 -7.70 -3.04 -17.83
N LEU A 22 -6.92 -4.10 -17.71
CA LEU A 22 -5.89 -4.21 -16.67
C LEU A 22 -4.80 -3.15 -16.84
N LEU A 23 -4.25 -2.98 -18.04
CA LEU A 23 -3.19 -2.02 -18.32
C LEU A 23 -3.65 -0.58 -18.08
N LEU A 24 -4.77 -0.18 -18.68
CA LEU A 24 -5.29 1.19 -18.54
C LEU A 24 -5.75 1.54 -17.13
N PHE A 25 -6.05 0.53 -16.30
CA PHE A 25 -6.36 0.74 -14.89
C PHE A 25 -5.12 0.72 -14.00
N SER A 26 -4.12 -0.12 -14.30
CA SER A 26 -2.88 -0.20 -13.51
C SER A 26 -1.94 0.98 -13.74
N LEU A 27 -1.92 1.60 -14.94
CA LEU A 27 -1.04 2.73 -15.22
C LEU A 27 -1.26 3.95 -14.30
N PRO A 28 -2.49 4.42 -14.05
CA PRO A 28 -2.71 5.49 -13.07
C PRO A 28 -2.36 5.07 -11.63
N LEU A 29 -2.56 3.80 -11.27
CA LEU A 29 -2.16 3.29 -9.96
C LEU A 29 -0.64 3.28 -9.79
N MET A 30 0.10 2.87 -10.84
CA MET A 30 1.56 2.90 -10.85
C MET A 30 2.09 4.32 -10.74
N ALA A 31 1.53 5.24 -11.53
CA ALA A 31 1.88 6.66 -11.43
C ALA A 31 1.58 7.21 -10.02
N GLY A 32 0.42 6.87 -9.42
CA GLY A 32 0.08 7.28 -8.07
C GLY A 32 1.07 6.77 -7.03
N ASN A 33 1.44 5.50 -7.09
CA ASN A 33 2.44 4.93 -6.19
C ASN A 33 3.83 5.58 -6.37
N LEU A 34 4.21 5.92 -7.61
CA LEU A 34 5.44 6.66 -7.90
C LEU A 34 5.41 8.06 -7.27
N PHE A 35 4.33 8.81 -7.48
CA PHE A 35 4.16 10.13 -6.85
C PHE A 35 4.14 10.05 -5.32
N GLN A 36 3.58 8.99 -4.74
CA GLN A 36 3.63 8.76 -3.30
C GLN A 36 5.08 8.59 -2.79
N GLN A 37 5.92 7.87 -3.54
CA GLN A 37 7.34 7.72 -3.18
C GLN A 37 8.12 9.02 -3.31
N LEU A 38 7.87 9.78 -4.37
CA LEU A 38 8.48 11.11 -4.56
C LEU A 38 8.09 12.07 -3.44
N TYR A 39 6.81 12.10 -3.06
CA TYR A 39 6.29 12.87 -1.96
C TYR A 39 7.01 12.54 -0.62
N ASN A 40 7.11 11.26 -0.26
CA ASN A 40 7.80 10.85 0.97
C ASN A 40 9.29 11.21 0.97
N THR A 41 9.90 11.25 -0.21
CA THR A 41 11.30 11.66 -0.37
C THR A 41 11.45 13.16 -0.22
N ASP A 42 10.53 13.94 -0.80
CA ASP A 42 10.49 15.40 -0.73
C ASP A 42 10.35 15.89 0.72
N ASP A 43 9.40 15.34 1.48
CA ASP A 43 9.23 15.61 2.91
C ASP A 43 10.56 15.43 3.68
N SER A 44 11.28 14.33 3.40
CA SER A 44 12.55 14.03 4.06
C SER A 44 13.65 15.04 3.69
N ILE A 45 13.65 15.52 2.43
CA ILE A 45 14.59 16.53 1.94
C ILE A 45 14.32 17.88 2.61
N VAL A 46 13.04 18.30 2.67
CA VAL A 46 12.66 19.56 3.31
C VAL A 46 13.00 19.55 4.80
N VAL A 47 12.65 18.48 5.51
CA VAL A 47 12.96 18.34 6.94
C VAL A 47 14.47 18.36 7.18
N GLY A 48 15.23 17.58 6.41
CA GLY A 48 16.68 17.47 6.60
C GLY A 48 17.45 18.74 6.32
N ASN A 49 17.06 19.51 5.29
CA ASN A 49 17.78 20.71 4.88
C ASN A 49 17.34 21.99 5.64
N PHE A 50 16.08 22.10 6.01
CA PHE A 50 15.54 23.36 6.54
C PHE A 50 15.16 23.29 8.04
N VAL A 51 14.85 22.11 8.60
CA VAL A 51 14.53 21.98 10.02
C VAL A 51 15.74 21.50 10.84
N GLY A 52 16.47 20.51 10.31
CA GLY A 52 17.70 20.02 10.92
C GLY A 52 17.69 18.51 11.20
N LYS A 53 18.85 18.04 11.69
CA LYS A 53 19.10 16.60 11.89
C LYS A 53 18.19 15.94 12.94
N GLU A 54 17.82 16.67 13.99
CA GLU A 54 16.98 16.16 15.08
C GLU A 54 15.55 15.94 14.58
N ALA A 55 15.01 16.88 13.81
CA ALA A 55 13.69 16.74 13.18
C ALA A 55 13.66 15.61 12.13
N LEU A 56 14.73 15.47 11.34
CA LEU A 56 14.84 14.35 10.39
C LEU A 56 14.87 13.00 11.12
N ALA A 57 15.61 12.92 12.23
CA ALA A 57 15.63 11.74 13.09
C ALA A 57 14.27 11.47 13.72
N ALA A 58 13.54 12.52 14.13
CA ALA A 58 12.19 12.41 14.68
C ALA A 58 11.20 11.84 13.66
N VAL A 59 11.15 12.40 12.44
CA VAL A 59 10.28 11.90 11.36
C VAL A 59 10.65 10.46 10.99
N GLY A 60 11.95 10.16 10.91
CA GLY A 60 12.44 8.81 10.62
C GLY A 60 12.04 7.80 11.70
N SER A 61 12.11 8.19 12.98
CA SER A 61 11.76 7.30 14.09
C SER A 61 10.28 6.92 14.14
N VAL A 62 9.38 7.81 13.70
CA VAL A 62 7.94 7.57 13.68
C VAL A 62 7.44 6.88 12.38
N GLY A 63 8.29 6.82 11.36
CA GLY A 63 7.97 6.24 10.05
C GLY A 63 7.34 4.84 10.13
N PRO A 64 7.88 3.88 10.90
CA PRO A 64 7.30 2.54 11.04
C PRO A 64 5.88 2.55 11.62
N ILE A 65 5.57 3.45 12.56
CA ILE A 65 4.23 3.61 13.12
C ILE A 65 3.25 4.09 12.05
N ILE A 66 3.62 5.14 11.33
CA ILE A 66 2.80 5.74 10.27
C ILE A 66 2.57 4.73 9.13
N ASN A 67 3.60 4.02 8.69
CA ASN A 67 3.49 3.01 7.64
C ASN A 67 2.59 1.84 8.07
N SER A 68 2.65 1.42 9.33
CA SER A 68 1.77 0.40 9.88
C SER A 68 0.31 0.87 9.89
N LEU A 69 0.07 2.12 10.25
CA LEU A 69 -1.26 2.74 10.25
C LEU A 69 -1.82 2.86 8.82
N ILE A 70 -1.03 3.36 7.88
CA ILE A 70 -1.41 3.42 6.46
C ILE A 70 -1.73 2.03 5.93
N GLY A 71 -0.86 1.04 6.20
CA GLY A 71 -1.07 -0.35 5.79
C GLY A 71 -2.36 -0.95 6.35
N PHE A 72 -2.68 -0.65 7.61
CA PHE A 72 -3.94 -1.07 8.22
C PHE A 72 -5.17 -0.50 7.49
N PHE A 73 -5.17 0.81 7.21
CA PHE A 73 -6.29 1.44 6.50
C PHE A 73 -6.37 1.01 5.04
N MET A 74 -5.25 0.79 4.37
CA MET A 74 -5.23 0.21 3.01
C MET A 74 -5.84 -1.20 3.00
N GLY A 75 -5.57 -2.01 4.02
CA GLY A 75 -6.18 -3.34 4.17
C GLY A 75 -7.70 -3.26 4.34
N LEU A 76 -8.20 -2.39 5.22
CA LEU A 76 -9.65 -2.16 5.38
C LEU A 76 -10.29 -1.61 4.11
N SER A 77 -9.62 -0.65 3.44
CA SER A 77 -10.05 -0.09 2.15
C SER A 77 -10.16 -1.18 1.08
N THR A 78 -9.22 -2.14 1.06
CA THR A 78 -9.28 -3.30 0.17
C THR A 78 -10.52 -4.13 0.45
N GLY A 79 -10.86 -4.35 1.73
CA GLY A 79 -12.06 -5.08 2.13
C GLY A 79 -13.35 -4.43 1.61
N ALA A 80 -13.51 -3.14 1.85
CA ALA A 80 -14.65 -2.37 1.31
C ALA A 80 -14.66 -2.40 -0.22
N GLY A 81 -13.50 -2.19 -0.85
CA GLY A 81 -13.33 -2.21 -2.31
C GLY A 81 -13.72 -3.53 -2.95
N VAL A 82 -13.37 -4.67 -2.34
CA VAL A 82 -13.77 -6.00 -2.81
C VAL A 82 -15.29 -6.17 -2.79
N ILE A 83 -15.95 -5.84 -1.68
CA ILE A 83 -17.41 -5.97 -1.57
C ILE A 83 -18.12 -5.04 -2.56
N ILE A 84 -17.66 -3.78 -2.67
CA ILE A 84 -18.21 -2.81 -3.63
C ILE A 84 -18.01 -3.30 -5.07
N SER A 85 -16.82 -3.79 -5.43
CA SER A 85 -16.53 -4.25 -6.79
C SER A 85 -17.40 -5.46 -7.18
N GLN A 86 -17.64 -6.38 -6.24
CA GLN A 86 -18.54 -7.53 -6.47
C GLN A 86 -19.99 -7.07 -6.68
N TYR A 87 -20.52 -6.19 -5.85
CA TYR A 87 -21.89 -5.67 -6.03
C TYR A 87 -22.01 -4.79 -7.28
N TYR A 88 -20.97 -4.02 -7.60
CA TYR A 88 -20.93 -3.21 -8.82
C TYR A 88 -20.95 -4.10 -10.08
N GLY A 89 -20.15 -5.17 -10.10
CA GLY A 89 -20.18 -6.18 -11.16
C GLY A 89 -21.52 -6.91 -11.29
N ALA A 90 -22.17 -7.19 -10.16
CA ALA A 90 -23.51 -7.78 -10.11
C ALA A 90 -24.63 -6.82 -10.51
N LYS A 91 -24.32 -5.53 -10.78
CA LYS A 91 -25.29 -4.45 -11.04
C LYS A 91 -26.34 -4.31 -9.91
N ALA A 92 -25.93 -4.58 -8.69
CA ALA A 92 -26.76 -4.48 -7.48
C ALA A 92 -26.63 -3.06 -6.87
N ASP A 93 -27.14 -2.05 -7.56
CA ASP A 93 -26.92 -0.62 -7.27
C ASP A 93 -27.31 -0.23 -5.84
N GLU A 94 -28.39 -0.79 -5.29
CA GLU A 94 -28.79 -0.53 -3.91
C GLU A 94 -27.75 -1.06 -2.91
N LYS A 95 -27.21 -2.28 -3.14
CA LYS A 95 -26.18 -2.87 -2.29
C LYS A 95 -24.86 -2.10 -2.40
N VAL A 96 -24.50 -1.59 -3.59
CA VAL A 96 -23.36 -0.68 -3.78
C VAL A 96 -23.53 0.57 -2.90
N SER A 97 -24.67 1.25 -3.02
CA SER A 97 -24.94 2.48 -2.26
C SER A 97 -24.93 2.24 -0.74
N ARG A 98 -25.55 1.16 -0.26
CA ARG A 98 -25.50 0.77 1.17
C ARG A 98 -24.10 0.43 1.64
N THR A 99 -23.28 -0.25 0.82
CA THR A 99 -21.88 -0.59 1.17
C THR A 99 -21.04 0.68 1.26
N VAL A 100 -21.18 1.61 0.31
CA VAL A 100 -20.49 2.91 0.37
C VAL A 100 -20.89 3.70 1.62
N SER A 101 -22.19 3.76 1.92
CA SER A 101 -22.70 4.42 3.14
C SER A 101 -22.10 3.80 4.41
N THR A 102 -22.14 2.47 4.54
CA THR A 102 -21.55 1.73 5.68
C THR A 102 -20.05 1.98 5.78
N THR A 103 -19.34 2.00 4.66
CA THR A 103 -17.88 2.27 4.61
C THR A 103 -17.56 3.66 5.15
N LEU A 104 -18.35 4.69 4.77
CA LEU A 104 -18.13 6.07 5.24
C LEU A 104 -18.42 6.23 6.72
N VAL A 105 -19.53 5.65 7.21
CA VAL A 105 -19.87 5.70 8.64
C VAL A 105 -18.82 4.96 9.46
N MET A 106 -18.36 3.79 9.00
CA MET A 106 -17.25 3.05 9.62
C MET A 106 -15.99 3.92 9.65
N THR A 107 -15.64 4.58 8.54
CA THR A 107 -14.46 5.46 8.45
C THR A 107 -14.55 6.60 9.46
N PHE A 108 -15.70 7.22 9.59
CA PHE A 108 -15.93 8.31 10.55
C PHE A 108 -15.73 7.83 12.00
N ILE A 109 -16.35 6.70 12.38
CA ILE A 109 -16.18 6.14 13.72
C ILE A 109 -14.72 5.77 14.00
N LEU A 110 -14.09 5.06 13.06
CA LEU A 110 -12.68 4.66 13.22
C LEU A 110 -11.76 5.87 13.28
N SER A 111 -12.03 6.95 12.54
CA SER A 111 -11.20 8.16 12.59
C SER A 111 -11.21 8.80 13.99
N ILE A 112 -12.35 8.85 14.64
CA ILE A 112 -12.45 9.33 16.02
C ILE A 112 -11.68 8.43 16.98
N VAL A 113 -11.87 7.11 16.86
CA VAL A 113 -11.19 6.11 17.70
C VAL A 113 -9.68 6.21 17.54
N PHE A 114 -9.17 6.22 16.31
CA PHE A 114 -7.72 6.29 16.05
C PHE A 114 -7.11 7.65 16.41
N THR A 115 -7.85 8.75 16.28
CA THR A 115 -7.41 10.06 16.78
C THR A 115 -7.22 10.02 18.30
N ILE A 116 -8.23 9.62 19.05
CA ILE A 116 -8.16 9.61 20.52
C ILE A 116 -7.10 8.62 21.00
N LEU A 117 -7.17 7.37 20.54
CA LEU A 117 -6.21 6.34 20.94
C LEU A 117 -4.78 6.66 20.50
N GLY A 118 -4.59 7.17 19.28
CA GLY A 118 -3.28 7.53 18.74
C GLY A 118 -2.61 8.62 19.58
N ILE A 119 -3.33 9.69 19.93
CA ILE A 119 -2.80 10.77 20.76
C ILE A 119 -2.45 10.25 22.17
N LEU A 120 -3.33 9.45 22.78
CA LEU A 120 -3.12 8.92 24.12
C LEU A 120 -1.97 7.92 24.20
N ILE A 121 -1.82 7.05 23.19
CA ILE A 121 -0.83 5.96 23.18
C ILE A 121 0.54 6.45 22.66
N THR A 122 0.62 7.59 21.96
CA THR A 122 1.87 8.13 21.42
C THR A 122 3.06 8.08 22.39
N PRO A 123 2.98 8.54 23.65
CA PRO A 123 4.13 8.51 24.55
C PRO A 123 4.61 7.11 24.86
N TYR A 124 3.68 6.13 24.95
CA TYR A 124 3.99 4.72 25.22
C TYR A 124 4.65 4.07 24.00
N MET A 125 4.15 4.35 22.79
CA MET A 125 4.73 3.83 21.55
C MET A 125 6.19 4.27 21.38
N LEU A 126 6.49 5.55 21.59
CA LEU A 126 7.86 6.09 21.47
C LEU A 126 8.81 5.51 22.52
N ARG A 127 8.35 5.31 23.76
CA ARG A 127 9.14 4.64 24.80
C ARG A 127 9.41 3.18 24.45
N MET A 128 8.42 2.44 23.97
CA MET A 128 8.60 1.04 23.52
C MET A 128 9.62 0.93 22.37
N MET A 129 9.71 1.94 21.52
CA MET A 129 10.69 2.01 20.43
C MET A 129 12.08 2.48 20.89
N SER A 130 12.27 2.74 22.20
CA SER A 130 13.53 3.26 22.76
C SER A 130 13.99 4.53 22.03
N THR A 131 13.06 5.41 21.67
CA THR A 131 13.36 6.70 21.02
C THR A 131 14.27 7.53 21.93
N PRO A 132 15.40 8.07 21.44
CA PRO A 132 16.34 8.87 22.23
C PRO A 132 15.67 10.11 22.84
N ASN A 133 16.14 10.52 24.03
CA ASN A 133 15.54 11.61 24.80
C ASN A 133 15.61 13.00 24.12
N ASP A 134 16.61 13.21 23.28
CA ASP A 134 16.81 14.41 22.47
C ASP A 134 15.79 14.55 21.34
N VAL A 135 15.24 13.43 20.84
CA VAL A 135 14.31 13.38 19.70
C VAL A 135 12.86 13.10 20.13
N ILE A 136 12.65 12.52 21.33
CA ILE A 136 11.33 12.01 21.75
C ILE A 136 10.25 13.10 21.80
N ARG A 137 10.63 14.35 22.15
CA ARG A 137 9.70 15.47 22.22
C ARG A 137 9.17 15.83 20.82
N GLU A 138 10.07 15.95 19.85
CA GLU A 138 9.71 16.26 18.47
C GLU A 138 8.91 15.13 17.83
N SER A 139 9.34 13.87 18.03
CA SER A 139 8.61 12.70 17.59
C SER A 139 7.20 12.63 18.16
N ALA A 140 7.03 12.96 19.46
CA ALA A 140 5.72 12.98 20.09
C ALA A 140 4.82 14.09 19.54
N THR A 141 5.38 15.28 19.31
CA THR A 141 4.66 16.42 18.72
C THR A 141 4.19 16.07 17.30
N TYR A 142 5.10 15.56 16.46
CA TYR A 142 4.76 15.12 15.10
C TYR A 142 3.65 14.08 15.08
N LEU A 143 3.79 13.00 15.88
CA LEU A 143 2.79 11.94 15.92
C LEU A 143 1.43 12.41 16.45
N LYS A 144 1.39 13.28 17.47
CA LYS A 144 0.13 13.82 17.99
C LYS A 144 -0.60 14.65 16.94
N ILE A 145 0.11 15.50 16.20
CA ILE A 145 -0.47 16.29 15.10
C ILE A 145 -0.97 15.33 14.00
N TYR A 146 -0.15 14.35 13.63
CA TYR A 146 -0.51 13.35 12.60
C TYR A 146 -1.76 12.55 13.00
N PHE A 147 -1.84 12.05 14.24
CA PHE A 147 -3.04 11.36 14.73
C PHE A 147 -4.24 12.30 14.86
N GLY A 148 -4.02 13.58 15.20
CA GLY A 148 -5.07 14.60 15.17
C GLY A 148 -5.68 14.78 13.79
N GLY A 149 -4.87 14.58 12.74
CA GLY A 149 -5.28 14.68 11.33
C GLY A 149 -5.61 13.35 10.64
N VAL A 150 -5.56 12.23 11.33
CA VAL A 150 -5.69 10.88 10.71
C VAL A 150 -7.01 10.67 9.95
N ALA A 151 -8.05 11.41 10.28
CA ALA A 151 -9.32 11.38 9.57
C ALA A 151 -9.15 11.71 8.07
N GLY A 152 -8.34 12.70 7.71
CA GLY A 152 -8.02 13.03 6.32
C GLY A 152 -7.45 11.83 5.56
N LEU A 153 -6.42 11.20 6.14
CA LEU A 153 -5.82 9.98 5.58
C LEU A 153 -6.84 8.86 5.39
N MET A 154 -7.69 8.62 6.40
CA MET A 154 -8.68 7.54 6.38
C MET A 154 -9.74 7.78 5.30
N PHE A 155 -10.33 8.98 5.24
CA PHE A 155 -11.34 9.30 4.24
C PHE A 155 -10.78 9.26 2.82
N TYR A 156 -9.53 9.74 2.61
CA TYR A 156 -8.87 9.60 1.33
C TYR A 156 -8.66 8.14 0.93
N ASN A 157 -8.11 7.30 1.81
CA ASN A 157 -7.84 5.88 1.49
C ASN A 157 -9.11 5.09 1.24
N MET A 158 -10.14 5.27 2.08
CA MET A 158 -11.41 4.56 1.93
C MET A 158 -12.18 5.04 0.70
N GLY A 159 -12.26 6.35 0.46
CA GLY A 159 -12.90 6.91 -0.72
C GLY A 159 -12.18 6.55 -2.02
N SER A 160 -10.84 6.56 -2.02
CA SER A 160 -10.04 6.05 -3.14
C SER A 160 -10.29 4.56 -3.39
N GLY A 161 -10.49 3.75 -2.32
CA GLY A 161 -10.91 2.36 -2.42
C GLY A 161 -12.25 2.18 -3.10
N VAL A 162 -13.24 3.03 -2.77
CA VAL A 162 -14.55 3.06 -3.43
C VAL A 162 -14.40 3.38 -4.92
N LEU A 163 -13.64 4.43 -5.28
CA LEU A 163 -13.40 4.81 -6.67
C LEU A 163 -12.71 3.69 -7.46
N ARG A 164 -11.66 3.09 -6.88
CA ARG A 164 -10.98 1.93 -7.49
C ARG A 164 -11.92 0.74 -7.70
N ALA A 165 -12.79 0.47 -6.75
CA ALA A 165 -13.73 -0.67 -6.83
C ALA A 165 -14.70 -0.56 -8.03
N VAL A 166 -15.08 0.65 -8.41
CA VAL A 166 -15.93 0.91 -9.58
C VAL A 166 -15.14 1.15 -10.88
N GLY A 167 -13.82 0.92 -10.82
CA GLY A 167 -12.95 1.02 -12.01
C GLY A 167 -12.39 2.43 -12.30
N ASP A 168 -12.46 3.35 -11.35
CA ASP A 168 -11.85 4.68 -11.46
C ASP A 168 -10.53 4.75 -10.71
N SER A 169 -9.42 4.64 -11.43
CA SER A 169 -8.07 4.80 -10.90
C SER A 169 -7.48 6.21 -11.14
N ARG A 170 -8.15 7.05 -11.93
CA ARG A 170 -7.62 8.36 -12.32
C ARG A 170 -7.85 9.43 -11.27
N HIS A 171 -9.06 9.49 -10.69
CA HIS A 171 -9.35 10.50 -9.66
C HIS A 171 -8.43 10.34 -8.43
N PRO A 172 -8.21 9.13 -7.86
CA PRO A 172 -7.24 8.96 -6.79
C PRO A 172 -5.84 9.48 -7.13
N LEU A 173 -5.36 9.24 -8.38
CA LEU A 173 -4.09 9.76 -8.85
C LEU A 173 -4.07 11.30 -8.86
N TYR A 174 -5.10 11.95 -9.43
CA TYR A 174 -5.15 13.42 -9.49
C TYR A 174 -5.17 14.05 -8.10
N PHE A 175 -5.89 13.45 -7.16
CA PHE A 175 -5.95 13.94 -5.79
C PHE A 175 -4.62 13.78 -5.08
N LEU A 176 -3.91 12.67 -5.33
CA LEU A 176 -2.59 12.44 -4.77
C LEU A 176 -1.55 13.44 -5.31
N ILE A 177 -1.54 13.68 -6.63
CA ILE A 177 -0.64 14.68 -7.25
C ILE A 177 -0.93 16.06 -6.67
N PHE A 178 -2.20 16.46 -6.61
CA PHE A 178 -2.60 17.75 -6.06
C PHE A 178 -2.17 17.89 -4.59
N SER A 179 -2.41 16.85 -3.80
CA SER A 179 -2.02 16.81 -2.39
C SER A 179 -0.51 16.91 -2.20
N ALA A 180 0.27 16.20 -3.02
CA ALA A 180 1.72 16.25 -2.96
C ALA A 180 2.26 17.66 -3.25
N VAL A 181 1.75 18.32 -4.31
CA VAL A 181 2.15 19.69 -4.64
C VAL A 181 1.77 20.66 -3.51
N VAL A 182 0.56 20.57 -2.98
CA VAL A 182 0.11 21.41 -1.87
C VAL A 182 0.94 21.18 -0.62
N ASN A 183 1.26 19.92 -0.30
CA ASN A 183 2.10 19.62 0.86
C ASN A 183 3.49 20.23 0.71
N THR A 184 4.22 20.02 -0.41
CA THR A 184 5.53 20.62 -0.64
C THR A 184 5.50 22.16 -0.50
N VAL A 185 4.47 22.81 -1.06
CA VAL A 185 4.31 24.26 -0.94
C VAL A 185 4.07 24.67 0.52
N LEU A 186 3.24 23.94 1.25
CA LEU A 186 2.96 24.23 2.67
C LEU A 186 4.17 23.92 3.56
N ASP A 187 4.93 22.86 3.28
CA ASP A 187 6.17 22.55 4.01
C ASP A 187 7.16 23.70 3.89
N LEU A 188 7.41 24.19 2.67
CA LEU A 188 8.30 25.33 2.46
C LEU A 188 7.76 26.60 3.12
N LEU A 189 6.45 26.85 3.04
CA LEU A 189 5.83 28.01 3.65
C LEU A 189 5.93 27.97 5.19
N PHE A 190 5.59 26.85 5.81
CA PHE A 190 5.56 26.72 7.28
C PHE A 190 6.97 26.62 7.85
N VAL A 191 7.86 25.89 7.20
CA VAL A 191 9.22 25.69 7.68
C VAL A 191 10.11 26.89 7.36
N VAL A 192 10.14 27.34 6.10
CA VAL A 192 11.10 28.39 5.68
C VAL A 192 10.57 29.80 6.00
N SER A 193 9.27 30.07 5.73
CA SER A 193 8.74 31.43 5.91
C SER A 193 8.25 31.69 7.34
N PHE A 194 7.63 30.67 7.99
CA PHE A 194 7.09 30.84 9.34
C PHE A 194 7.96 30.26 10.45
N GLY A 195 9.02 29.52 10.12
CA GLY A 195 9.96 28.94 11.08
C GLY A 195 9.35 27.93 12.05
N MET A 196 8.27 27.23 11.63
CA MET A 196 7.48 26.35 12.51
C MET A 196 8.19 25.02 12.86
N GLY A 197 9.30 24.70 12.24
CA GLY A 197 10.02 23.45 12.50
C GLY A 197 9.19 22.20 12.16
N ILE A 198 9.30 21.15 12.99
CA ILE A 198 8.63 19.86 12.78
C ILE A 198 7.09 19.95 12.85
N GLU A 199 6.56 20.90 13.61
CA GLU A 199 5.12 21.14 13.70
C GLU A 199 4.56 21.61 12.37
N GLY A 200 5.33 22.46 11.65
CA GLY A 200 4.97 22.94 10.31
C GLY A 200 4.84 21.79 9.32
N VAL A 201 5.81 20.87 9.31
CA VAL A 201 5.78 19.67 8.43
C VAL A 201 4.58 18.78 8.75
N ALA A 202 4.34 18.51 10.03
CA ALA A 202 3.20 17.70 10.44
C ALA A 202 1.85 18.33 10.02
N LEU A 203 1.70 19.65 10.19
CA LEU A 203 0.50 20.39 9.79
C LEU A 203 0.32 20.41 8.27
N ALA A 204 1.39 20.63 7.51
CA ALA A 204 1.34 20.61 6.05
C ALA A 204 0.84 19.23 5.52
N THR A 205 1.39 18.15 6.08
CA THR A 205 0.96 16.79 5.76
C THR A 205 -0.53 16.57 6.08
N VAL A 206 -0.98 16.98 7.26
CA VAL A 206 -2.38 16.85 7.67
C VAL A 206 -3.31 17.66 6.77
N ILE A 207 -2.99 18.92 6.46
CA ILE A 207 -3.79 19.76 5.55
C ILE A 207 -3.87 19.13 4.17
N ALA A 208 -2.75 18.68 3.61
CA ALA A 208 -2.72 18.03 2.31
C ALA A 208 -3.59 16.76 2.27
N GLN A 209 -3.58 15.94 3.34
CA GLN A 209 -4.44 14.77 3.48
C GLN A 209 -5.93 15.13 3.55
N TYR A 210 -6.30 16.17 4.30
CA TYR A 210 -7.68 16.65 4.35
C TYR A 210 -8.16 17.18 2.99
N LEU A 211 -7.30 17.89 2.25
CA LEU A 211 -7.66 18.35 0.91
C LEU A 211 -7.92 17.17 -0.04
N SER A 212 -7.08 16.14 0.00
CA SER A 212 -7.33 14.90 -0.75
C SER A 212 -8.65 14.23 -0.36
N ALA A 213 -8.95 14.18 0.93
CA ALA A 213 -10.20 13.62 1.43
C ALA A 213 -11.41 14.42 0.94
N VAL A 214 -11.36 15.75 1.01
CA VAL A 214 -12.42 16.63 0.53
C VAL A 214 -12.65 16.46 -0.98
N LEU A 215 -11.59 16.42 -1.78
CA LEU A 215 -11.70 16.19 -3.22
C LEU A 215 -12.31 14.81 -3.53
N THR A 216 -11.92 13.79 -2.78
CA THR A 216 -12.46 12.43 -2.91
C THR A 216 -13.95 12.40 -2.57
N LEU A 217 -14.33 12.99 -1.45
CA LEU A 217 -15.74 13.09 -1.02
C LEU A 217 -16.58 13.95 -1.98
N TYR A 218 -15.99 15.01 -2.53
CA TYR A 218 -16.65 15.85 -3.53
C TYR A 218 -17.01 15.04 -4.78
N VAL A 219 -16.06 14.28 -5.35
CA VAL A 219 -16.33 13.44 -6.52
C VAL A 219 -17.37 12.37 -6.21
N LEU A 220 -17.27 11.71 -5.05
CA LEU A 220 -18.25 10.69 -4.62
C LEU A 220 -19.63 11.28 -4.38
N THR A 221 -19.76 12.57 -4.07
CA THR A 221 -21.05 13.26 -3.86
C THR A 221 -21.67 13.73 -5.17
N THR A 222 -20.85 14.12 -6.15
CA THR A 222 -21.30 14.72 -7.41
C THR A 222 -21.47 13.75 -8.57
N THR A 223 -20.98 12.52 -8.43
CA THR A 223 -21.11 11.47 -9.46
C THR A 223 -22.56 11.00 -9.65
N ASP A 224 -22.89 10.49 -10.84
CA ASP A 224 -24.20 9.92 -11.16
C ASP A 224 -24.26 8.40 -11.02
N GLY A 225 -23.21 7.76 -10.48
CA GLY A 225 -23.17 6.31 -10.31
C GLY A 225 -23.86 5.81 -9.03
N PRO A 226 -24.09 4.49 -8.91
CA PRO A 226 -24.67 3.88 -7.71
C PRO A 226 -23.80 4.03 -6.46
N TYR A 227 -22.54 4.41 -6.61
CA TYR A 227 -21.59 4.70 -5.54
C TYR A 227 -21.62 6.16 -5.05
N ARG A 228 -22.63 6.95 -5.52
CA ARG A 228 -22.85 8.32 -5.06
C ARG A 228 -23.18 8.36 -3.58
N ILE A 229 -22.53 9.27 -2.86
CA ILE A 229 -22.83 9.53 -1.45
C ILE A 229 -24.12 10.33 -1.34
N CYS A 230 -25.10 9.76 -0.65
CA CYS A 230 -26.33 10.44 -0.27
C CYS A 230 -26.28 10.79 1.23
N TRP A 231 -25.78 11.97 1.58
CA TRP A 231 -25.57 12.41 2.97
C TRP A 231 -26.84 12.26 3.86
N LYS A 232 -28.02 12.44 3.27
CA LYS A 232 -29.32 12.28 3.99
C LYS A 232 -29.71 10.83 4.26
N LYS A 233 -29.06 9.86 3.59
CA LYS A 233 -29.37 8.43 3.66
C LYS A 233 -28.17 7.62 4.20
N LEU A 234 -27.24 8.31 4.87
CA LEU A 234 -26.12 7.60 5.50
C LEU A 234 -26.66 6.69 6.60
N CYS A 235 -26.40 5.42 6.47
CA CYS A 235 -26.75 4.40 7.46
C CYS A 235 -25.64 3.37 7.56
N MET A 236 -25.53 2.77 8.74
CA MET A 236 -24.65 1.63 8.95
C MET A 236 -25.48 0.35 8.83
N ASP A 237 -25.10 -0.50 7.89
CA ASP A 237 -25.64 -1.86 7.77
C ASP A 237 -24.64 -2.83 8.44
N TRP A 238 -25.05 -3.41 9.56
CA TRP A 238 -24.19 -4.29 10.36
C TRP A 238 -23.76 -5.56 9.61
N SER A 239 -24.59 -6.06 8.71
CA SER A 239 -24.28 -7.22 7.89
C SER A 239 -23.15 -6.88 6.88
N LEU A 240 -23.25 -5.73 6.24
CA LEU A 240 -22.24 -5.23 5.32
C LEU A 240 -20.95 -4.86 6.06
N LEU A 241 -21.06 -4.21 7.24
CA LEU A 241 -19.91 -3.92 8.09
C LEU A 241 -19.15 -5.20 8.45
N TYR A 242 -19.86 -6.22 8.93
CA TYR A 242 -19.23 -7.52 9.24
C TYR A 242 -18.50 -8.10 8.03
N ARG A 243 -19.11 -8.05 6.84
CA ARG A 243 -18.46 -8.53 5.60
C ARG A 243 -17.22 -7.71 5.23
N ILE A 244 -17.28 -6.37 5.32
CA ILE A 244 -16.14 -5.48 5.07
C ILE A 244 -14.98 -5.82 6.02
N VAL A 245 -15.27 -5.97 7.31
CA VAL A 245 -14.27 -6.31 8.32
C VAL A 245 -13.70 -7.71 8.10
N CYS A 246 -14.54 -8.71 7.82
CA CYS A 246 -14.08 -10.08 7.55
C CYS A 246 -13.14 -10.17 6.33
N VAL A 247 -13.30 -9.30 5.34
CA VAL A 247 -12.45 -9.24 4.15
C VAL A 247 -11.26 -8.30 4.37
N GLY A 248 -11.46 -7.16 5.02
CA GLY A 248 -10.44 -6.12 5.19
C GLY A 248 -9.46 -6.40 6.32
N LEU A 249 -9.93 -6.89 7.47
CA LEU A 249 -9.08 -7.10 8.64
C LEU A 249 -7.94 -8.10 8.40
N PRO A 250 -8.15 -9.25 7.72
CA PRO A 250 -7.03 -10.13 7.38
C PRO A 250 -5.95 -9.45 6.54
N ALA A 251 -6.35 -8.64 5.55
CA ALA A 251 -5.40 -7.88 4.73
C ALA A 251 -4.65 -6.81 5.54
N ALA A 252 -5.34 -6.14 6.47
CA ALA A 252 -4.75 -5.15 7.37
C ALA A 252 -3.72 -5.79 8.32
N ILE A 253 -4.09 -6.89 8.98
CA ILE A 253 -3.17 -7.64 9.88
C ILE A 253 -1.95 -8.13 9.10
N GLN A 254 -2.16 -8.70 7.91
CA GLN A 254 -1.06 -9.16 7.06
C GLN A 254 -0.06 -8.04 6.78
N GLN A 255 -0.52 -6.85 6.41
CA GLN A 255 0.35 -5.72 6.09
C GLN A 255 1.17 -5.28 7.31
N MET A 256 0.53 -5.16 8.49
CA MET A 256 1.20 -4.78 9.73
C MET A 256 2.28 -5.81 10.12
N VAL A 257 1.91 -7.09 10.16
CA VAL A 257 2.82 -8.16 10.62
C VAL A 257 3.98 -8.36 9.64
N THR A 258 3.75 -8.19 8.33
CA THR A 258 4.83 -8.23 7.33
C THR A 258 5.82 -7.08 7.53
N SER A 259 5.34 -5.88 7.84
CA SER A 259 6.21 -4.73 8.14
C SER A 259 7.09 -4.97 9.35
N VAL A 260 6.53 -5.52 10.43
CA VAL A 260 7.31 -5.91 11.63
C VAL A 260 8.34 -6.98 11.29
N SER A 261 7.98 -7.98 10.48
CA SER A 261 8.93 -9.03 10.06
C SER A 261 10.13 -8.48 9.30
N ASN A 262 9.97 -7.43 8.52
CA ASN A 262 11.08 -6.79 7.80
C ASN A 262 12.08 -6.11 8.76
N VAL A 263 11.63 -5.61 9.92
CA VAL A 263 12.52 -5.07 10.95
C VAL A 263 13.45 -6.16 11.51
N PHE A 264 12.92 -7.37 11.73
CA PHE A 264 13.77 -8.50 12.15
C PHE A 264 14.80 -8.88 11.09
N VAL A 265 14.43 -8.86 9.80
CA VAL A 265 15.41 -9.11 8.72
C VAL A 265 16.52 -8.08 8.75
N GLN A 266 16.19 -6.81 8.95
CA GLN A 266 17.17 -5.73 9.05
C GLN A 266 18.17 -5.98 10.19
N SER A 267 17.76 -6.55 11.32
CA SER A 267 18.67 -6.84 12.43
C SER A 267 19.74 -7.88 12.06
N TYR A 268 19.40 -8.89 11.25
CA TYR A 268 20.38 -9.86 10.75
C TYR A 268 21.40 -9.22 9.79
N ILE A 269 20.98 -8.24 9.00
CA ILE A 269 21.87 -7.52 8.06
C ILE A 269 22.82 -6.60 8.83
N ASN A 270 22.34 -5.97 9.90
CA ASN A 270 23.12 -5.02 10.69
C ASN A 270 24.36 -5.64 11.34
N VAL A 271 24.37 -6.95 11.57
CA VAL A 271 25.54 -7.68 12.13
C VAL A 271 26.77 -7.62 11.22
N PHE A 272 26.59 -7.42 9.89
CA PHE A 272 27.69 -7.42 8.92
C PHE A 272 28.39 -6.06 8.75
N GLY A 273 28.03 -5.06 9.52
CA GLY A 273 28.69 -3.76 9.56
C GLY A 273 28.08 -2.69 8.65
N SER A 274 28.63 -1.47 8.76
CA SER A 274 28.05 -0.25 8.17
C SER A 274 27.98 -0.28 6.64
N ASP A 275 29.02 -0.81 5.97
CA ASP A 275 29.09 -0.84 4.50
C ASP A 275 28.00 -1.75 3.91
N VAL A 276 27.76 -2.91 4.55
CA VAL A 276 26.71 -3.84 4.15
C VAL A 276 25.33 -3.22 4.40
N MET A 277 25.13 -2.56 5.54
CA MET A 277 23.89 -1.84 5.87
C MET A 277 23.60 -0.73 4.87
N ALA A 278 24.61 0.05 4.49
CA ALA A 278 24.46 1.12 3.50
C ALA A 278 24.13 0.55 2.12
N GLY A 279 24.82 -0.51 1.69
CA GLY A 279 24.55 -1.23 0.45
C GLY A 279 23.15 -1.82 0.41
N TRP A 280 22.70 -2.40 1.52
CA TRP A 280 21.32 -2.89 1.67
C TRP A 280 20.29 -1.78 1.59
N SER A 281 20.55 -0.64 2.23
CA SER A 281 19.66 0.53 2.19
C SER A 281 19.52 1.09 0.76
N ALA A 282 20.60 1.15 0.00
CA ALA A 282 20.56 1.55 -1.40
C ALA A 282 19.76 0.52 -2.25
N TYR A 283 19.99 -0.78 -2.05
CA TYR A 283 19.20 -1.84 -2.67
C TYR A 283 17.70 -1.67 -2.36
N MET A 284 17.32 -1.50 -1.10
CA MET A 284 15.90 -1.38 -0.68
C MET A 284 15.19 -0.19 -1.33
N LYS A 285 15.89 0.92 -1.56
CA LYS A 285 15.32 2.06 -2.29
C LYS A 285 15.05 1.71 -3.76
N ILE A 286 15.95 1.01 -4.40
CA ILE A 286 15.79 0.53 -5.79
C ILE A 286 14.68 -0.52 -5.87
N ASP A 287 14.64 -1.46 -4.92
CA ASP A 287 13.62 -2.52 -4.80
C ASP A 287 12.20 -1.94 -4.73
N GLN A 288 12.01 -0.86 -3.97
CA GLN A 288 10.71 -0.18 -3.89
C GLN A 288 10.19 0.25 -5.27
N PHE A 289 11.04 0.79 -6.14
CA PHE A 289 10.63 1.16 -7.51
C PHE A 289 10.29 -0.07 -8.35
N MET A 290 11.03 -1.17 -8.19
CA MET A 290 10.74 -2.43 -8.89
C MET A 290 9.44 -3.08 -8.45
N MET A 291 9.01 -2.87 -7.20
CA MET A 291 7.76 -3.40 -6.68
C MET A 291 6.51 -2.64 -7.17
N LEU A 292 6.62 -1.37 -7.58
CA LEU A 292 5.46 -0.52 -7.96
C LEU A 292 4.59 -1.13 -9.07
N PRO A 293 5.12 -1.62 -10.20
CA PRO A 293 4.31 -2.24 -11.25
C PRO A 293 3.57 -3.49 -10.76
N MET A 294 4.26 -4.36 -10.03
CA MET A 294 3.68 -5.61 -9.51
C MET A 294 2.52 -5.33 -8.57
N MET A 295 2.69 -4.39 -7.64
CA MET A 295 1.64 -3.96 -6.71
C MET A 295 0.46 -3.32 -7.47
N SER A 296 0.72 -2.51 -8.50
CA SER A 296 -0.31 -1.81 -9.26
C SER A 296 -1.15 -2.77 -10.12
N VAL A 297 -0.50 -3.72 -10.80
CA VAL A 297 -1.19 -4.77 -11.55
C VAL A 297 -1.92 -5.72 -10.59
N GLY A 298 -1.32 -6.06 -9.44
CA GLY A 298 -1.98 -6.82 -8.38
C GLY A 298 -3.28 -6.16 -7.92
N LEU A 299 -3.24 -4.87 -7.60
CA LEU A 299 -4.43 -4.12 -7.17
C LEU A 299 -5.48 -4.02 -8.30
N ALA A 300 -5.04 -3.85 -9.56
CA ALA A 300 -5.91 -3.90 -10.72
C ALA A 300 -6.62 -5.26 -10.85
N SER A 301 -5.89 -6.35 -10.59
CA SER A 301 -6.46 -7.70 -10.61
C SER A 301 -7.51 -7.94 -9.53
N THR A 302 -7.40 -7.29 -8.36
CA THR A 302 -8.42 -7.33 -7.31
C THR A 302 -9.75 -6.77 -7.81
N THR A 303 -9.74 -5.56 -8.38
CA THR A 303 -10.95 -4.91 -8.89
C THR A 303 -11.53 -5.67 -10.08
N PHE A 304 -10.67 -6.09 -11.03
CA PHE A 304 -11.09 -6.87 -12.18
C PHE A 304 -11.78 -8.18 -11.76
N THR A 305 -11.15 -8.92 -10.86
CA THR A 305 -11.69 -10.18 -10.35
C THR A 305 -12.98 -9.95 -9.58
N GLY A 306 -13.03 -8.94 -8.70
CA GLY A 306 -14.22 -8.60 -7.93
C GLY A 306 -15.43 -8.31 -8.81
N GLN A 307 -15.28 -7.45 -9.82
CA GLN A 307 -16.38 -7.13 -10.75
C GLN A 307 -16.82 -8.36 -11.58
N ASN A 308 -15.88 -9.15 -12.09
CA ASN A 308 -16.21 -10.32 -12.90
C ASN A 308 -16.85 -11.47 -12.08
N VAL A 309 -16.39 -11.69 -10.85
CA VAL A 309 -17.01 -12.64 -9.91
C VAL A 309 -18.42 -12.17 -9.54
N GLY A 310 -18.59 -10.87 -9.25
CA GLY A 310 -19.90 -10.30 -9.00
C GLY A 310 -20.88 -10.47 -10.16
N ALA A 311 -20.40 -10.32 -11.40
CA ALA A 311 -21.17 -10.56 -12.63
C ALA A 311 -21.34 -12.05 -12.97
N SER A 312 -20.83 -12.98 -12.15
CA SER A 312 -20.81 -14.43 -12.43
C SER A 312 -19.97 -14.85 -13.65
N TYR A 313 -19.07 -13.98 -14.13
CA TYR A 313 -18.17 -14.25 -15.26
C TYR A 313 -16.87 -14.92 -14.80
N ILE A 314 -16.98 -16.11 -14.21
CA ILE A 314 -15.86 -16.82 -13.56
C ILE A 314 -14.72 -17.13 -14.55
N ASP A 315 -15.04 -17.56 -15.79
CA ASP A 315 -14.00 -17.86 -16.78
C ASP A 315 -13.25 -16.60 -17.21
N ARG A 316 -13.94 -15.44 -17.27
CA ARG A 316 -13.30 -14.17 -17.53
C ARG A 316 -12.40 -13.75 -16.36
N ALA A 317 -12.82 -13.98 -15.11
CA ALA A 317 -11.99 -13.74 -13.92
C ALA A 317 -10.71 -14.57 -13.94
N LYS A 318 -10.79 -15.87 -14.29
CA LYS A 318 -9.63 -16.76 -14.44
C LYS A 318 -8.68 -16.31 -15.57
N LYS A 319 -9.23 -15.98 -16.75
CA LYS A 319 -8.43 -15.41 -17.86
C LYS A 319 -7.78 -14.09 -17.44
N GLY A 320 -8.48 -13.25 -16.66
CA GLY A 320 -7.96 -12.02 -16.09
C GLY A 320 -6.77 -12.24 -15.15
N ALA A 321 -6.83 -13.26 -14.31
CA ALA A 321 -5.72 -13.65 -13.43
C ALA A 321 -4.45 -13.98 -14.21
N THR A 322 -4.58 -14.82 -15.26
CA THR A 322 -3.46 -15.18 -16.13
C THR A 322 -2.93 -13.97 -16.90
N THR A 323 -3.83 -13.14 -17.44
CA THR A 323 -3.43 -11.91 -18.17
C THR A 323 -2.73 -10.91 -17.24
N ALA A 324 -3.22 -10.73 -16.01
CA ALA A 324 -2.58 -9.86 -15.02
C ALA A 324 -1.19 -10.38 -14.64
N PHE A 325 -1.05 -11.69 -14.45
CA PHE A 325 0.25 -12.31 -14.18
C PHE A 325 1.23 -12.07 -15.33
N LEU A 326 0.85 -12.38 -16.57
CA LEU A 326 1.72 -12.14 -17.75
C LEU A 326 2.07 -10.66 -17.94
N LEU A 327 1.14 -9.75 -17.66
CA LEU A 327 1.38 -8.31 -17.72
C LEU A 327 2.37 -7.88 -16.65
N ALA A 328 2.22 -8.36 -15.41
CA ALA A 328 3.14 -8.06 -14.32
C ALA A 328 4.55 -8.59 -14.62
N GLU A 329 4.66 -9.84 -15.12
CA GLU A 329 5.93 -10.45 -15.52
C GLU A 329 6.62 -9.64 -16.64
N LEU A 330 5.88 -9.33 -17.70
CA LEU A 330 6.42 -8.57 -18.83
C LEU A 330 7.01 -7.23 -18.38
N VAL A 331 6.25 -6.46 -17.59
CA VAL A 331 6.72 -5.15 -17.09
C VAL A 331 7.91 -5.32 -16.17
N THR A 332 7.88 -6.32 -15.29
CA THR A 332 8.98 -6.62 -14.36
C THR A 332 10.26 -7.00 -15.11
N ILE A 333 10.17 -7.88 -16.10
CA ILE A 333 11.33 -8.28 -16.93
C ILE A 333 11.90 -7.08 -17.70
N VAL A 334 11.02 -6.25 -18.31
CA VAL A 334 11.45 -5.04 -19.04
C VAL A 334 12.17 -4.05 -18.13
N MET A 335 11.77 -3.92 -16.87
CA MET A 335 12.45 -3.05 -15.89
C MET A 335 13.71 -3.71 -15.30
N MET A 336 13.69 -5.02 -15.11
CA MET A 336 14.80 -5.77 -14.49
C MET A 336 16.04 -5.82 -15.39
N ILE A 337 15.89 -5.92 -16.71
CA ILE A 337 17.00 -5.99 -17.63
C ILE A 337 17.92 -4.73 -17.54
N PRO A 338 17.41 -3.50 -17.70
CA PRO A 338 18.22 -2.30 -17.50
C PRO A 338 18.79 -2.19 -16.08
N LEU A 339 18.00 -2.58 -15.07
CA LEU A 339 18.45 -2.58 -13.68
C LEU A 339 19.69 -3.45 -13.48
N LEU A 340 19.72 -4.66 -14.05
CA LEU A 340 20.87 -5.56 -13.93
C LEU A 340 22.07 -5.06 -14.74
N ILE A 341 21.84 -4.45 -15.91
CA ILE A 341 22.94 -3.91 -16.75
C ILE A 341 23.59 -2.71 -16.05
N PHE A 342 22.81 -1.83 -15.45
CA PHE A 342 23.27 -0.59 -14.82
C PHE A 342 23.30 -0.67 -13.28
N ALA A 343 23.34 -1.86 -12.69
CA ALA A 343 23.25 -2.04 -11.25
C ALA A 343 24.29 -1.23 -10.45
N PRO A 344 25.61 -1.22 -10.81
CA PRO A 344 26.57 -0.38 -10.10
C PRO A 344 26.27 1.11 -10.17
N GLN A 345 25.84 1.60 -11.35
CA GLN A 345 25.49 3.01 -11.57
C GLN A 345 24.23 3.42 -10.77
N MET A 346 23.25 2.52 -10.68
CA MET A 346 22.06 2.74 -9.88
C MET A 346 22.35 2.86 -8.40
N VAL A 347 23.27 2.02 -7.87
CA VAL A 347 23.71 2.11 -6.47
C VAL A 347 24.55 3.38 -6.26
N TYR A 348 25.43 3.72 -7.21
CA TYR A 348 26.26 4.94 -7.17
C TYR A 348 25.42 6.23 -6.99
N LEU A 349 24.20 6.28 -7.54
CA LEU A 349 23.28 7.42 -7.32
C LEU A 349 22.93 7.65 -5.85
N PHE A 350 22.98 6.61 -5.03
CA PHE A 350 22.64 6.70 -3.60
C PHE A 350 23.87 6.84 -2.70
N ASN A 351 24.99 6.21 -3.09
CA ASN A 351 26.25 6.29 -2.34
C ASN A 351 27.43 6.04 -3.26
N GLN A 352 28.48 6.85 -3.10
CA GLN A 352 29.70 6.82 -3.95
C GLN A 352 30.84 5.97 -3.37
N GLU A 353 30.69 5.44 -2.16
CA GLU A 353 31.69 4.59 -1.52
C GLU A 353 31.79 3.22 -2.22
N ALA A 354 33.00 2.82 -2.60
CA ALA A 354 33.25 1.59 -3.36
C ALA A 354 32.72 0.33 -2.66
N ALA A 355 32.83 0.25 -1.34
CA ALA A 355 32.31 -0.85 -0.54
C ALA A 355 30.78 -0.93 -0.61
N VAL A 356 30.08 0.21 -0.50
CA VAL A 356 28.63 0.31 -0.57
C VAL A 356 28.13 -0.07 -1.97
N ILE A 357 28.80 0.41 -3.03
CA ILE A 357 28.47 0.06 -4.41
C ILE A 357 28.61 -1.45 -4.61
N ARG A 358 29.68 -2.05 -4.11
CA ARG A 358 29.91 -3.50 -4.22
C ARG A 358 28.79 -4.31 -3.56
N TYR A 359 28.41 -3.99 -2.33
CA TYR A 359 27.36 -4.73 -1.62
C TYR A 359 25.96 -4.44 -2.20
N GLY A 360 25.63 -3.21 -2.53
CA GLY A 360 24.34 -2.86 -3.15
C GLY A 360 24.17 -3.56 -4.50
N THR A 361 25.23 -3.60 -5.32
CA THR A 361 25.25 -4.32 -6.61
C THR A 361 25.11 -5.83 -6.41
N LEU A 362 25.81 -6.39 -5.40
CA LEU A 362 25.67 -7.80 -5.03
C LEU A 362 24.20 -8.15 -4.71
N PHE A 363 23.53 -7.34 -3.90
CA PHE A 363 22.12 -7.57 -3.55
C PHE A 363 21.21 -7.47 -4.78
N LEU A 364 21.45 -6.51 -5.68
CA LEU A 364 20.69 -6.41 -6.92
C LEU A 364 20.84 -7.65 -7.79
N TYR A 365 22.04 -8.12 -8.01
CA TYR A 365 22.30 -9.33 -8.82
C TYR A 365 21.73 -10.60 -8.17
N LEU A 366 21.78 -10.68 -6.84
CA LEU A 366 21.35 -11.85 -6.10
C LEU A 366 19.82 -11.95 -6.00
N LEU A 367 19.13 -10.82 -5.82
CA LEU A 367 17.70 -10.80 -5.48
C LEU A 367 16.78 -10.52 -6.68
N SER A 368 17.23 -9.66 -7.63
CA SER A 368 16.37 -9.23 -8.74
C SER A 368 15.87 -10.37 -9.64
N PRO A 369 16.64 -11.44 -9.94
CA PRO A 369 16.11 -12.54 -10.75
C PRO A 369 14.86 -13.22 -10.16
N PHE A 370 14.68 -13.11 -8.84
CA PHE A 370 13.54 -13.69 -8.13
C PHE A 370 12.30 -12.79 -8.09
N TYR A 371 12.33 -11.59 -8.68
CA TYR A 371 11.13 -10.74 -8.79
C TYR A 371 9.97 -11.41 -9.56
N ILE A 372 10.28 -12.37 -10.42
CA ILE A 372 9.29 -13.25 -11.06
C ILE A 372 8.38 -13.93 -10.02
N LEU A 373 8.95 -14.40 -8.90
CA LEU A 373 8.18 -14.98 -7.79
C LEU A 373 7.30 -13.94 -7.09
N CYS A 374 7.76 -12.69 -7.01
CA CYS A 374 6.95 -11.60 -6.46
C CYS A 374 5.72 -11.31 -7.30
N CYS A 375 5.80 -11.41 -8.63
CA CYS A 375 4.65 -11.28 -9.52
C CYS A 375 3.58 -12.34 -9.22
N VAL A 376 4.00 -13.62 -9.04
CA VAL A 376 3.09 -14.69 -8.62
C VAL A 376 2.40 -14.33 -7.30
N ASN A 377 3.19 -13.93 -6.29
CA ASN A 377 2.68 -13.59 -4.96
C ASN A 377 1.69 -12.43 -5.00
N GLN A 378 2.04 -11.35 -5.69
CA GLN A 378 1.19 -10.16 -5.76
C GLN A 378 -0.08 -10.39 -6.56
N VAL A 379 0.00 -10.98 -7.74
CA VAL A 379 -1.17 -11.14 -8.60
C VAL A 379 -2.14 -12.16 -8.03
N TYR A 380 -1.70 -13.38 -7.71
CA TYR A 380 -2.64 -14.43 -7.25
C TYR A 380 -3.21 -14.16 -5.86
N SER A 381 -2.46 -13.51 -4.96
CA SER A 381 -3.02 -13.05 -3.68
C SER A 381 -4.13 -12.01 -3.90
N ASN A 382 -3.91 -11.05 -4.79
CA ASN A 382 -4.89 -10.02 -5.09
C ASN A 382 -6.11 -10.56 -5.86
N VAL A 383 -5.92 -11.55 -6.73
CA VAL A 383 -7.03 -12.29 -7.38
C VAL A 383 -7.91 -13.00 -6.35
N LEU A 384 -7.31 -13.73 -5.41
CA LEU A 384 -8.06 -14.39 -4.33
C LEU A 384 -8.81 -13.38 -3.45
N ARG A 385 -8.17 -12.25 -3.12
CA ARG A 385 -8.86 -11.15 -2.39
C ARG A 385 -10.05 -10.63 -3.19
N GLY A 386 -9.89 -10.37 -4.48
CA GLY A 386 -10.96 -9.92 -5.36
C GLY A 386 -12.12 -10.93 -5.44
N ALA A 387 -11.82 -12.23 -5.36
CA ALA A 387 -12.82 -13.29 -5.27
C ALA A 387 -13.48 -13.39 -3.87
N GLY A 388 -13.04 -12.59 -2.88
CA GLY A 388 -13.58 -12.54 -1.53
C GLY A 388 -12.85 -13.42 -0.51
N ASP A 389 -11.80 -14.12 -0.90
CA ASP A 389 -10.94 -14.88 0.00
C ASP A 389 -9.69 -14.07 0.37
N THR A 390 -9.72 -13.41 1.51
CA THR A 390 -8.57 -12.67 2.06
C THR A 390 -7.84 -13.45 3.15
N ARG A 391 -8.45 -14.49 3.69
CA ARG A 391 -7.84 -15.32 4.74
C ARG A 391 -6.72 -16.20 4.19
N THR A 392 -6.95 -16.82 3.03
CA THR A 392 -5.92 -17.67 2.40
C THR A 392 -4.65 -16.90 2.05
N PRO A 393 -4.69 -15.74 1.35
CA PRO A 393 -3.49 -14.91 1.13
C PRO A 393 -2.82 -14.48 2.43
N MET A 394 -3.57 -14.09 3.46
CA MET A 394 -3.01 -13.70 4.76
C MET A 394 -2.21 -14.86 5.38
N ILE A 395 -2.81 -16.04 5.50
CA ILE A 395 -2.17 -17.20 6.13
C ILE A 395 -0.92 -17.62 5.36
N VAL A 396 -1.01 -17.69 4.02
CA VAL A 396 0.12 -18.08 3.17
C VAL A 396 1.27 -17.06 3.26
N MET A 397 0.96 -15.77 3.17
CA MET A 397 2.00 -14.72 3.21
C MET A 397 2.62 -14.60 4.60
N LEU A 398 1.83 -14.66 5.68
CA LEU A 398 2.38 -14.67 7.04
C LEU A 398 3.20 -15.93 7.31
N GLY A 399 2.72 -17.09 6.90
CA GLY A 399 3.46 -18.35 7.02
C GLY A 399 4.81 -18.30 6.29
N SER A 400 4.84 -17.72 5.09
CA SER A 400 6.06 -17.65 4.26
C SER A 400 7.01 -16.53 4.69
N PHE A 401 6.50 -15.30 4.94
CA PHE A 401 7.35 -14.13 5.17
C PHE A 401 7.64 -13.87 6.64
N VAL A 402 6.80 -14.38 7.55
CA VAL A 402 7.03 -14.20 8.99
C VAL A 402 7.56 -15.49 9.60
N VAL A 403 6.90 -16.63 9.41
CA VAL A 403 7.32 -17.87 10.07
C VAL A 403 8.52 -18.49 9.32
N PHE A 404 8.33 -18.90 8.07
CA PHE A 404 9.37 -19.62 7.32
C PHE A 404 10.64 -18.78 7.15
N ARG A 405 10.52 -17.50 6.75
CA ARG A 405 11.67 -16.63 6.54
C ARG A 405 12.48 -16.41 7.82
N GLN A 406 11.83 -16.24 8.97
CA GLN A 406 12.57 -16.07 10.24
C GLN A 406 13.29 -17.37 10.66
N ILE A 407 12.65 -18.52 10.48
CA ILE A 407 13.32 -19.82 10.72
C ILE A 407 14.53 -19.99 9.78
N TYR A 408 14.36 -19.68 8.49
CA TYR A 408 15.44 -19.72 7.51
C TYR A 408 16.60 -18.80 7.93
N LEU A 409 16.33 -17.55 8.28
CA LEU A 409 17.36 -16.60 8.71
C LEU A 409 18.08 -17.05 9.98
N PHE A 410 17.32 -17.55 10.95
CA PHE A 410 17.91 -18.10 12.17
C PHE A 410 18.86 -19.26 11.87
N VAL A 411 18.44 -20.22 11.07
CA VAL A 411 19.29 -21.38 10.70
C VAL A 411 20.52 -20.92 9.92
N MET A 412 20.34 -20.08 8.89
CA MET A 412 21.45 -19.65 8.02
C MET A 412 22.46 -18.78 8.76
N SER A 413 22.02 -17.96 9.72
CA SER A 413 22.94 -17.14 10.52
C SER A 413 23.80 -17.95 11.50
N HIS A 414 23.43 -19.20 11.83
CA HIS A 414 24.22 -20.09 12.69
C HIS A 414 25.13 -21.02 11.89
N ILE A 415 24.87 -21.20 10.60
CA ILE A 415 25.67 -22.11 9.75
C ILE A 415 26.72 -21.34 8.94
N PHE A 416 26.40 -20.10 8.53
CA PHE A 416 27.23 -19.34 7.60
C PHE A 416 27.53 -17.94 8.14
N ASP A 417 28.81 -17.57 8.16
CA ASP A 417 29.29 -16.21 8.44
C ASP A 417 29.34 -15.37 7.15
N SER A 418 28.26 -15.37 6.38
CA SER A 418 28.17 -14.66 5.09
C SER A 418 26.84 -13.97 4.93
N ILE A 419 26.86 -12.78 4.31
CA ILE A 419 25.65 -12.00 4.01
C ILE A 419 24.79 -12.66 2.91
N ILE A 420 25.36 -13.47 2.04
CA ILE A 420 24.67 -14.05 0.88
C ILE A 420 23.50 -14.95 1.29
N PRO A 421 23.68 -15.97 2.20
CA PRO A 421 22.55 -16.77 2.68
C PRO A 421 21.49 -15.94 3.40
N ILE A 422 21.89 -14.89 4.11
CA ILE A 422 20.94 -14.00 4.80
C ILE A 422 20.09 -13.23 3.79
N ALA A 423 20.71 -12.63 2.76
CA ALA A 423 20.01 -11.94 1.69
C ALA A 423 19.03 -12.87 0.94
N LEU A 424 19.42 -14.13 0.69
CA LEU A 424 18.60 -15.16 0.06
C LEU A 424 17.35 -15.54 0.89
N GLY A 425 17.22 -15.08 2.13
CA GLY A 425 16.01 -15.24 2.93
C GLY A 425 14.77 -14.57 2.30
N TYR A 426 14.95 -13.51 1.49
CA TYR A 426 13.85 -12.90 0.71
C TYR A 426 13.37 -13.83 -0.42
N PRO A 427 14.23 -14.26 -1.35
CA PRO A 427 13.86 -15.23 -2.40
C PRO A 427 13.29 -16.55 -1.85
N ALA A 428 13.86 -17.08 -0.76
CA ALA A 428 13.37 -18.30 -0.14
C ALA A 428 11.91 -18.12 0.34
N GLY A 429 11.61 -17.00 1.01
CA GLY A 429 10.25 -16.65 1.40
C GLY A 429 9.32 -16.45 0.19
N TRP A 430 9.79 -15.77 -0.86
CA TRP A 430 9.02 -15.57 -2.08
C TRP A 430 8.70 -16.90 -2.78
N LEU A 431 9.65 -17.83 -2.83
CA LEU A 431 9.46 -19.15 -3.45
C LEU A 431 8.37 -19.95 -2.72
N VAL A 432 8.48 -20.07 -1.40
CA VAL A 432 7.49 -20.79 -0.58
C VAL A 432 6.11 -20.16 -0.74
N CYS A 433 6.03 -18.83 -0.67
CA CYS A 433 4.78 -18.11 -0.87
C CYS A 433 4.20 -18.37 -2.27
N SER A 434 5.02 -18.30 -3.34
CA SER A 434 4.57 -18.52 -4.72
C SER A 434 3.97 -19.90 -4.93
N VAL A 435 4.65 -20.93 -4.44
CA VAL A 435 4.17 -22.32 -4.54
C VAL A 435 2.85 -22.50 -3.81
N LEU A 436 2.78 -22.01 -2.58
CA LEU A 436 1.59 -22.17 -1.75
C LEU A 436 0.39 -21.34 -2.27
N ILE A 437 0.61 -20.07 -2.65
CA ILE A 437 -0.49 -19.22 -3.13
C ILE A 437 -1.03 -19.70 -4.47
N TYR A 438 -0.15 -20.16 -5.38
CA TYR A 438 -0.58 -20.72 -6.66
C TYR A 438 -1.33 -22.04 -6.47
N ALA A 439 -0.88 -22.92 -5.58
CA ALA A 439 -1.59 -24.14 -5.23
C ALA A 439 -2.99 -23.86 -4.64
N CYS A 440 -3.09 -22.86 -3.75
CA CYS A 440 -4.36 -22.41 -3.19
C CYS A 440 -5.28 -21.83 -4.28
N TYR A 441 -4.73 -21.01 -5.19
CA TYR A 441 -5.48 -20.48 -6.33
C TYR A 441 -6.02 -21.59 -7.24
N ARG A 442 -5.24 -22.60 -7.56
CA ARG A 442 -5.67 -23.78 -8.38
C ARG A 442 -6.78 -24.59 -7.72
N LYS A 443 -6.75 -24.71 -6.38
CA LYS A 443 -7.76 -25.42 -5.59
C LYS A 443 -8.97 -24.55 -5.20
N PHE A 444 -8.93 -23.24 -5.52
CA PHE A 444 -9.98 -22.31 -5.12
C PHE A 444 -11.33 -22.65 -5.78
N ARG A 445 -12.36 -22.74 -4.95
CA ARG A 445 -13.73 -23.05 -5.40
C ARG A 445 -14.48 -21.78 -5.72
N TRP A 446 -14.39 -21.31 -6.95
CA TRP A 446 -14.97 -20.07 -7.45
C TRP A 446 -16.48 -19.91 -7.22
N ASN A 447 -17.22 -21.03 -7.13
CA ASN A 447 -18.69 -21.03 -6.97
C ASN A 447 -19.17 -20.85 -5.52
N LYS A 448 -18.26 -20.88 -4.51
CA LYS A 448 -18.67 -20.75 -3.10
C LYS A 448 -18.95 -19.30 -2.67
N GLY A 449 -18.39 -18.30 -3.34
CA GLY A 449 -18.60 -16.88 -3.03
C GLY A 449 -20.02 -16.37 -3.25
N MET A 450 -20.79 -17.04 -4.13
CA MET A 450 -22.16 -16.66 -4.50
C MET A 450 -23.26 -17.30 -3.63
N ARG A 451 -22.95 -18.33 -2.83
CA ARG A 451 -23.97 -19.11 -2.07
C ARG A 451 -24.26 -18.58 -0.66
N LYS A 452 -23.68 -17.48 -0.22
CA LYS A 452 -23.95 -16.86 1.10
C LYS A 452 -24.56 -15.47 0.98
N ASN A 453 -25.40 -15.25 -0.01
CA ASN A 453 -26.23 -14.05 -0.15
C ASN A 453 -27.69 -14.37 0.05
#